data_fcb09628eb15f91770ebb79c0de46851
#
_entry.id   fcb09628eb15f91770ebb79c0de46851
#
_cell.length_a   1.000
_cell.length_b   1.000
_cell.length_c   1.000
_cell.angle_alpha   90.00
_cell.angle_beta   90.00
_cell.angle_gamma   90.00
#
_symmetry.space_group_name_H-M   'P 1'
#
loop_
_entity.id
_entity.type
_entity.pdbx_description
1 polymer ?
#
loop_
_entity_poly.entity_id
_entity_poly.type
_entity_poly.pdbx_seq_one_letter_code
_entity_poly.pdbx_strand_id
1 'polypeptide(L)'
;IDATDADPQTVHVLAWDADSHELLGTARVFPAAPTDAALADATGAQIGRFALAPAARGTGLGRELLQAAVDLGERMHPGKPLYLEAQAGLVDYYAGFGFTPVGELFDDEGVPHQPMLRPAS
;
A
#
# COMPACT_ATOMS: atom_id res chain seq x y z
N ILE A 1 4.08 -17.55 -0.35
CA ILE A 1 2.76 -16.94 -0.63
C ILE A 1 1.94 -16.97 0.66
N ASP A 2 1.46 -15.83 1.09
CA ASP A 2 0.53 -15.78 2.21
C ASP A 2 -0.92 -15.88 1.70
N ALA A 3 -1.88 -16.00 2.63
CA ALA A 3 -3.28 -16.16 2.26
C ALA A 3 -3.83 -14.95 1.49
N THR A 4 -3.31 -13.74 1.75
CA THR A 4 -3.75 -12.55 1.05
C THR A 4 -3.36 -12.59 -0.43
N ASP A 5 -2.17 -13.08 -0.75
CA ASP A 5 -1.73 -13.17 -2.14
C ASP A 5 -2.56 -14.16 -2.95
N ALA A 6 -3.10 -15.18 -2.29
CA ALA A 6 -3.94 -16.19 -2.94
C ALA A 6 -5.42 -15.77 -3.03
N ASP A 7 -5.81 -14.69 -2.34
CA ASP A 7 -7.20 -14.20 -2.35
C ASP A 7 -7.54 -13.66 -3.75
N PRO A 8 -8.64 -14.11 -4.39
CA PRO A 8 -9.03 -13.62 -5.71
C PRO A 8 -9.39 -12.12 -5.72
N GLN A 9 -9.64 -11.51 -4.55
CA GLN A 9 -9.90 -10.07 -4.47
C GLN A 9 -8.61 -9.23 -4.37
N THR A 10 -7.45 -9.87 -4.30
CA THR A 10 -6.16 -9.16 -4.27
C THR A 10 -5.72 -8.89 -5.70
N VAL A 11 -5.39 -7.62 -5.98
CA VAL A 11 -4.87 -7.20 -7.29
C VAL A 11 -3.41 -6.79 -7.10
N HIS A 12 -2.55 -7.35 -7.93
CA HIS A 12 -1.12 -7.02 -7.91
C HIS A 12 -0.84 -5.95 -8.97
N VAL A 13 -0.14 -4.90 -8.54
CA VAL A 13 0.32 -3.84 -9.44
C VAL A 13 1.81 -4.06 -9.66
N LEU A 14 2.20 -4.26 -10.91
CA LEU A 14 3.57 -4.60 -11.26
C LEU A 14 4.16 -3.56 -12.20
N ALA A 15 5.40 -3.19 -11.98
CA ALA A 15 6.14 -2.30 -12.86
C ALA A 15 7.31 -3.06 -13.48
N TRP A 16 7.36 -3.08 -14.80
CA TRP A 16 8.36 -3.82 -15.58
C TRP A 16 9.23 -2.87 -16.39
N ASP A 17 10.49 -3.24 -16.56
CA ASP A 17 11.34 -2.57 -17.54
C ASP A 17 10.96 -3.04 -18.95
N ALA A 18 10.63 -2.11 -19.83
CA ALA A 18 10.17 -2.43 -21.17
C ALA A 18 11.24 -3.10 -22.04
N ASP A 19 12.50 -2.79 -21.78
CA ASP A 19 13.61 -3.31 -22.59
C ASP A 19 14.16 -4.64 -22.05
N SER A 20 14.40 -4.73 -20.75
CA SER A 20 15.01 -5.91 -20.14
C SER A 20 13.99 -6.94 -19.66
N HIS A 21 12.71 -6.57 -19.57
CA HIS A 21 11.63 -7.39 -18.98
C HIS A 21 11.87 -7.74 -17.51
N GLU A 22 12.68 -6.95 -16.81
CA GLU A 22 12.89 -7.13 -15.38
C GLU A 22 11.76 -6.49 -14.58
N LEU A 23 11.37 -7.15 -13.47
CA LEU A 23 10.41 -6.59 -12.54
C LEU A 23 11.08 -5.52 -11.70
N LEU A 24 10.60 -4.28 -11.81
CA LEU A 24 11.19 -3.13 -11.11
C LEU A 24 10.48 -2.77 -9.82
N GLY A 25 9.22 -3.12 -9.69
CA GLY A 25 8.48 -2.81 -8.50
C GLY A 25 7.17 -3.56 -8.42
N THR A 26 6.64 -3.67 -7.22
CA THR A 26 5.38 -4.35 -6.98
C THR A 26 4.64 -3.71 -5.82
N ALA A 27 3.31 -3.77 -5.88
CA ALA A 27 2.43 -3.46 -4.77
C ALA A 27 1.21 -4.38 -4.90
N ARG A 28 0.48 -4.58 -3.80
CA ARG A 28 -0.80 -5.28 -3.88
C ARG A 28 -1.90 -4.41 -3.28
N VAL A 29 -3.10 -4.54 -3.83
CA VAL A 29 -4.29 -3.83 -3.37
C VAL A 29 -5.35 -4.89 -3.08
N PHE A 30 -5.91 -4.87 -1.88
CA PHE A 30 -6.82 -5.91 -1.42
C PHE A 30 -7.83 -5.31 -0.45
N PRO A 31 -8.93 -6.01 -0.15
CA PRO A 31 -9.88 -5.53 0.85
C PRO A 31 -9.18 -5.32 2.19
N ALA A 32 -9.40 -4.17 2.81
CA ALA A 32 -8.65 -3.79 4.00
C ALA A 32 -8.90 -4.76 5.15
N ALA A 33 -7.79 -5.11 5.84
CA ALA A 33 -7.81 -5.93 7.04
C ALA A 33 -6.97 -5.23 8.12
N PRO A 34 -7.46 -4.11 8.68
CA PRO A 34 -6.69 -3.33 9.63
C PRO A 34 -6.35 -4.14 10.89
N THR A 35 -5.16 -3.89 11.44
CA THR A 35 -4.75 -4.46 12.72
C THR A 35 -5.69 -4.01 13.83
N ASP A 36 -6.14 -2.74 13.78
CA ASP A 36 -7.17 -2.23 14.68
C ASP A 36 -8.54 -2.53 14.09
N ALA A 37 -9.28 -3.43 14.73
CA ALA A 37 -10.61 -3.84 14.29
C ALA A 37 -11.61 -2.68 14.19
N ALA A 38 -11.40 -1.60 14.95
CA ALA A 38 -12.28 -0.42 14.88
C ALA A 38 -12.23 0.28 13.52
N LEU A 39 -11.17 0.06 12.73
CA LEU A 39 -11.03 0.64 11.41
C LEU A 39 -11.64 -0.21 10.29
N ALA A 40 -11.99 -1.47 10.58
CA ALA A 40 -12.38 -2.43 9.53
C ALA A 40 -13.59 -1.98 8.72
N ASP A 41 -14.60 -1.43 9.39
CA ASP A 41 -15.83 -0.99 8.71
C ASP A 41 -15.67 0.36 7.99
N ALA A 42 -14.64 1.12 8.37
CA ALA A 42 -14.43 2.46 7.83
C ALA A 42 -13.56 2.46 6.57
N THR A 43 -12.85 1.37 6.30
CA THR A 43 -11.86 1.33 5.20
C THR A 43 -12.36 0.49 4.04
N GLY A 44 -11.89 0.80 2.83
CA GLY A 44 -12.19 0.05 1.62
C GLY A 44 -11.04 -0.88 1.25
N ALA A 45 -10.04 -0.36 0.55
CA ALA A 45 -8.89 -1.14 0.11
C ALA A 45 -7.67 -0.87 0.98
N GLN A 46 -6.78 -1.85 1.04
CA GLN A 46 -5.47 -1.74 1.68
C GLN A 46 -4.38 -1.91 0.63
N ILE A 47 -3.34 -1.08 0.73
CA ILE A 47 -2.15 -1.20 -0.10
C ILE A 47 -1.06 -1.87 0.73
N GLY A 48 -0.46 -2.93 0.19
CA GLY A 48 0.60 -3.64 0.87
C GLY A 48 1.68 -4.12 -0.07
N ARG A 49 2.73 -4.70 0.49
CA ARG A 49 3.86 -5.26 -0.25
C ARG A 49 4.44 -4.31 -1.29
N PHE A 50 4.49 -3.03 -0.95
CA PHE A 50 5.12 -2.03 -1.81
C PHE A 50 6.64 -2.22 -1.76
N ALA A 51 7.22 -2.57 -2.88
CA ALA A 51 8.66 -2.83 -2.97
C ALA A 51 9.21 -2.40 -4.33
N LEU A 52 10.44 -1.88 -4.32
CA LEU A 52 11.15 -1.49 -5.54
C LEU A 52 12.46 -2.26 -5.62
N ALA A 53 12.81 -2.68 -6.85
CA ALA A 53 14.14 -3.19 -7.13
C ALA A 53 15.18 -2.09 -6.85
N PRO A 54 16.40 -2.44 -6.39
CA PRO A 54 17.42 -1.43 -6.10
C PRO A 54 17.70 -0.48 -7.27
N ALA A 55 17.69 -0.97 -8.50
CA ALA A 55 17.94 -0.16 -9.69
C ALA A 55 16.83 0.87 -9.96
N ALA A 56 15.62 0.65 -9.43
CA ALA A 56 14.49 1.55 -9.64
C ALA A 56 14.39 2.64 -8.57
N ARG A 57 15.16 2.54 -7.49
CA ARG A 57 15.12 3.50 -6.40
C ARG A 57 15.70 4.84 -6.86
N GLY A 58 15.04 5.94 -6.48
CA GLY A 58 15.47 7.28 -6.86
C GLY A 58 15.13 7.69 -8.29
N THR A 59 14.39 6.86 -9.04
CA THR A 59 14.03 7.14 -10.43
C THR A 59 12.66 7.79 -10.60
N GLY A 60 11.88 7.92 -9.52
CA GLY A 60 10.48 8.36 -9.59
C GLY A 60 9.49 7.22 -9.83
N LEU A 61 9.96 6.02 -10.09
CA LEU A 61 9.08 4.86 -10.34
C LEU A 61 8.24 4.51 -9.12
N GLY A 62 8.82 4.63 -7.91
CA GLY A 62 8.07 4.37 -6.68
C GLY A 62 6.85 5.25 -6.53
N ARG A 63 6.99 6.53 -6.89
CA ARG A 63 5.89 7.49 -6.88
C ARG A 63 4.80 7.08 -7.86
N GLU A 64 5.18 6.69 -9.06
CA GLU A 64 4.23 6.25 -10.09
C GLU A 64 3.52 4.96 -9.67
N LEU A 65 4.26 4.01 -9.11
CA LEU A 65 3.69 2.74 -8.66
C LEU A 65 2.70 2.95 -7.51
N LEU A 66 3.06 3.77 -6.53
CA LEU A 66 2.17 4.05 -5.41
C LEU A 66 0.93 4.81 -5.87
N GLN A 67 1.07 5.77 -6.79
CA GLN A 67 -0.08 6.48 -7.33
C GLN A 67 -1.02 5.52 -8.06
N ALA A 68 -0.48 4.59 -8.84
CA ALA A 68 -1.28 3.58 -9.51
C ALA A 68 -2.05 2.71 -8.52
N ALA A 69 -1.42 2.33 -7.41
CA ALA A 69 -2.07 1.55 -6.36
C ALA A 69 -3.19 2.35 -5.67
N VAL A 70 -2.96 3.63 -5.41
CA VAL A 70 -3.98 4.52 -4.84
C VAL A 70 -5.18 4.62 -5.77
N ASP A 71 -4.94 4.87 -7.07
CA ASP A 71 -6.01 5.00 -8.05
C ASP A 71 -6.82 3.71 -8.16
N LEU A 72 -6.15 2.57 -8.14
CA LEU A 72 -6.82 1.27 -8.19
C LEU A 72 -7.68 1.04 -6.95
N GLY A 73 -7.15 1.35 -5.76
CA GLY A 73 -7.90 1.19 -4.52
C GLY A 73 -9.16 2.06 -4.48
N GLU A 74 -9.07 3.28 -5.00
CA GLU A 74 -10.23 4.16 -5.09
C GLU A 74 -11.30 3.62 -6.04
N ARG A 75 -10.89 2.96 -7.13
CA ARG A 75 -11.82 2.34 -8.07
C ARG A 75 -12.45 1.07 -7.52
N MET A 76 -11.69 0.30 -6.71
CA MET A 76 -12.20 -0.93 -6.12
C MET A 76 -13.27 -0.68 -5.06
N HIS A 77 -13.10 0.39 -4.29
CA HIS A 77 -13.99 0.75 -3.19
C HIS A 77 -14.27 2.25 -3.20
N PRO A 78 -15.08 2.75 -4.16
CA PRO A 78 -15.37 4.18 -4.25
C PRO A 78 -16.02 4.72 -2.98
N GLY A 79 -15.59 5.90 -2.56
CA GLY A 79 -16.16 6.57 -1.39
C GLY A 79 -15.63 6.04 -0.04
N LYS A 80 -14.68 5.12 -0.06
CA LYS A 80 -14.08 4.59 1.17
C LYS A 80 -12.63 5.03 1.29
N PRO A 81 -12.13 5.29 2.51
CA PRO A 81 -10.71 5.58 2.72
C PRO A 81 -9.82 4.41 2.36
N LEU A 82 -8.61 4.71 1.92
CA LEU A 82 -7.57 3.71 1.72
C LEU A 82 -6.75 3.54 2.99
N TYR A 83 -6.29 2.33 3.23
CA TYR A 83 -5.54 1.96 4.41
C TYR A 83 -4.18 1.38 4.03
N LEU A 84 -3.17 1.65 4.82
CA LEU A 84 -1.89 0.94 4.75
C LEU A 84 -1.23 0.92 6.13
N GLU A 85 -0.25 0.04 6.27
CA GLU A 85 0.54 -0.09 7.49
C GLU A 85 1.98 0.21 7.10
N ALA A 86 2.43 1.42 7.39
CA ALA A 86 3.74 1.91 7.00
C ALA A 86 4.79 1.55 8.03
N GLN A 87 5.96 1.09 7.58
CA GLN A 87 7.12 1.05 8.47
C GLN A 87 7.36 2.46 9.02
N ALA A 88 7.68 2.57 10.31
CA ALA A 88 7.75 3.85 11.00
C ALA A 88 8.63 4.89 10.29
N GLY A 89 9.72 4.45 9.67
CA GLY A 89 10.62 5.33 8.94
C GLY A 89 10.08 5.86 7.60
N LEU A 90 8.93 5.34 7.14
CA LEU A 90 8.35 5.71 5.86
C LEU A 90 7.06 6.53 5.99
N VAL A 91 6.68 6.90 7.20
CA VAL A 91 5.44 7.65 7.46
C VAL A 91 5.40 8.95 6.65
N ASP A 92 6.48 9.70 6.65
CA ASP A 92 6.54 10.98 5.91
C ASP A 92 6.42 10.77 4.40
N TYR A 93 6.97 9.68 3.88
CA TYR A 93 6.84 9.35 2.47
C TYR A 93 5.37 9.17 2.07
N TYR A 94 4.64 8.37 2.86
CA TYR A 94 3.22 8.13 2.57
C TYR A 94 2.36 9.36 2.86
N ALA A 95 2.76 10.20 3.81
CA ALA A 95 2.06 11.46 4.07
C ALA A 95 2.02 12.35 2.82
N GLY A 96 3.05 12.29 1.99
CA GLY A 96 3.09 13.01 0.73
C GLY A 96 2.03 12.59 -0.28
N PHE A 97 1.39 11.42 -0.07
CA PHE A 97 0.28 10.92 -0.89
C PHE A 97 -1.08 11.09 -0.23
N GLY A 98 -1.15 11.85 0.86
CA GLY A 98 -2.41 12.13 1.53
C GLY A 98 -2.77 11.16 2.65
N PHE A 99 -1.89 10.24 3.00
CA PHE A 99 -2.10 9.35 4.15
C PHE A 99 -1.77 10.05 5.44
N THR A 100 -2.56 9.81 6.47
CA THR A 100 -2.33 10.34 7.81
C THR A 100 -2.30 9.21 8.83
N PRO A 101 -1.44 9.31 9.87
CA PRO A 101 -1.39 8.29 10.91
C PRO A 101 -2.71 8.16 11.65
N VAL A 102 -3.11 6.92 11.94
CA VAL A 102 -4.27 6.62 12.77
C VAL A 102 -3.90 5.51 13.74
N GLY A 103 -4.33 5.64 14.99
CA GLY A 103 -4.02 4.64 16.01
C GLY A 103 -2.54 4.63 16.41
N GLU A 104 -2.17 3.57 17.10
CA GLU A 104 -0.85 3.44 17.69
C GLU A 104 0.09 2.60 16.82
N LEU A 105 1.40 2.81 16.98
CA LEU A 105 2.40 1.94 16.39
C LEU A 105 2.23 0.52 16.91
N PHE A 106 2.50 -0.44 16.06
CA PHE A 106 2.53 -1.85 16.45
C PHE A 106 3.75 -2.53 15.85
N ASP A 107 4.19 -3.62 16.48
CA ASP A 107 5.30 -4.43 15.98
C ASP A 107 4.79 -5.47 15.00
N ASP A 108 5.43 -5.57 13.84
CA ASP A 108 5.24 -6.66 12.90
C ASP A 108 6.62 -7.29 12.66
N GLU A 109 6.83 -8.47 13.21
CA GLU A 109 8.09 -9.22 13.13
C GLU A 109 9.30 -8.38 13.58
N GLY A 110 9.13 -7.60 14.67
CA GLY A 110 10.18 -6.77 15.22
C GLY A 110 10.37 -5.42 14.55
N VAL A 111 9.53 -5.10 13.57
CA VAL A 111 9.59 -3.82 12.85
C VAL A 111 8.39 -2.96 13.25
N PRO A 112 8.60 -1.74 13.77
CA PRO A 112 7.48 -0.85 14.10
C PRO A 112 6.74 -0.41 12.84
N HIS A 113 5.40 -0.51 12.87
CA HIS A 113 4.52 -0.09 11.79
C HIS A 113 3.49 0.92 12.30
N GLN A 114 3.14 1.88 11.47
CA GLN A 114 2.13 2.89 11.73
C GLN A 114 0.94 2.69 10.80
N PRO A 115 -0.26 2.41 11.35
CA PRO A 115 -1.47 2.41 10.53
C PRO A 115 -1.72 3.82 9.97
N MET A 116 -2.10 3.91 8.70
CA MET A 116 -2.38 5.17 8.04
C MET A 116 -3.62 5.08 7.17
N LEU A 117 -4.35 6.19 7.09
CA LEU A 117 -5.53 6.32 6.23
C LEU A 117 -5.36 7.49 5.27
N ARG A 118 -5.83 7.28 4.03
CA ARG A 118 -6.04 8.36 3.07
C ARG A 118 -7.54 8.53 2.92
N PRO A 119 -8.09 9.72 3.22
CA PRO A 119 -9.53 9.94 3.13
C PRO A 119 -10.07 9.69 1.73
N ALA A 120 -11.34 9.31 1.65
CA ALA A 120 -12.03 9.19 0.37
C ALA A 120 -12.04 10.54 -0.35
N SER A 121 -11.87 10.49 -1.66
CA SER A 121 -11.89 11.70 -2.50
C SER A 121 -13.29 12.14 -2.82
#